data_e7e9ddaf60831ba6aff53b2fb071dbef
#
_entry.id   e7e9ddaf60831ba6aff53b2fb071dbef
#
_cell.length_a   1.000
_cell.length_b   1.000
_cell.length_c   1.000
_cell.angle_alpha   90.00
_cell.angle_beta   90.00
_cell.angle_gamma   90.00
#
_symmetry.space_group_name_H-M   'P 1'
#
loop_
_entity.id
_entity.type
_entity.pdbx_description
1 polymer ?
#
loop_
_entity_poly.entity_id
_entity_poly.type
_entity_poly.pdbx_seq_one_letter_code
_entity_poly.pdbx_strand_id
1 'polypeptide(L)'
;MINPIPKLKASLDLNKPAALGWGEWKDWHNQTKAQRPFAYFIMETVPDKFDDFVRFFTKPINDLRYAFRVRVFDRYHVIQTGLKPGYNDCDTRMMHGMFNLLVDFVEIEKAWMHVIWDKEERKKHKYPWWSFGWTRLRSFRNPQAGIANLKWEMTLDSDALAPHEQSPGQAQSAREIWEIYHWWKFARPARPDPHDASGWTEHCELLRQSGKDLFEFNVETEEERQRGRQCLDQCREIEAAYEAEDDQMLTRLIKIRKSLWT
;
A
#
# COMPACT_ATOMS: atom_id res chain seq x y z
N MET A 1 3.13 -36.97 6.49
CA MET A 1 3.28 -37.01 7.98
C MET A 1 1.91 -36.77 8.59
N ILE A 2 1.44 -37.69 9.46
CA ILE A 2 0.13 -37.53 10.14
C ILE A 2 0.33 -36.48 11.22
N ASN A 3 -0.43 -35.39 11.12
CA ASN A 3 -0.38 -34.33 12.13
C ASN A 3 -0.91 -34.88 13.47
N PRO A 4 -0.10 -35.02 14.53
CA PRO A 4 -0.52 -35.60 15.80
C PRO A 4 -1.40 -34.67 16.65
N ILE A 5 -1.43 -33.38 16.32
CA ILE A 5 -2.12 -32.34 17.10
C ILE A 5 -3.62 -32.62 17.28
N PRO A 6 -4.41 -33.02 16.25
CA PRO A 6 -5.81 -33.28 16.42
C PRO A 6 -6.08 -34.43 17.41
N LYS A 7 -5.29 -35.51 17.37
CA LYS A 7 -5.42 -36.63 18.29
C LYS A 7 -5.11 -36.23 19.74
N LEU A 8 -4.08 -35.40 19.91
CA LEU A 8 -3.70 -34.91 21.23
C LEU A 8 -4.73 -33.90 21.79
N LYS A 9 -5.29 -33.03 20.94
CA LYS A 9 -6.41 -32.15 21.32
C LYS A 9 -7.66 -32.95 21.76
N ALA A 10 -7.99 -34.01 21.02
CA ALA A 10 -9.09 -34.90 21.38
C ALA A 10 -8.84 -35.62 22.70
N SER A 11 -7.62 -36.14 22.92
CA SER A 11 -7.28 -36.86 24.16
C SER A 11 -7.28 -35.95 25.40
N LEU A 12 -7.04 -34.66 25.22
CA LEU A 12 -7.10 -33.64 26.28
C LEU A 12 -8.47 -32.96 26.38
N ASP A 13 -9.44 -33.41 25.56
CA ASP A 13 -10.81 -32.84 25.51
C ASP A 13 -10.80 -31.32 25.20
N LEU A 14 -9.87 -30.90 24.35
CA LEU A 14 -9.71 -29.52 23.91
C LEU A 14 -10.29 -29.26 22.51
N ASN A 15 -11.08 -30.20 21.98
CA ASN A 15 -11.70 -30.00 20.69
C ASN A 15 -12.73 -28.87 20.76
N LYS A 16 -12.55 -27.88 19.89
CA LYS A 16 -13.52 -26.83 19.70
C LYS A 16 -14.80 -27.41 19.10
N PRO A 17 -15.97 -27.14 19.66
CA PRO A 17 -17.25 -27.52 19.03
C PRO A 17 -17.37 -26.94 17.62
N ALA A 18 -17.98 -27.67 16.70
CA ALA A 18 -18.23 -27.21 15.35
C ALA A 18 -19.19 -26.02 15.34
N ALA A 19 -18.93 -25.05 14.46
CA ALA A 19 -19.85 -23.94 14.18
C ALA A 19 -20.21 -23.02 15.35
N LEU A 20 -19.24 -22.67 16.21
CA LEU A 20 -19.44 -21.64 17.24
C LEU A 20 -19.51 -20.23 16.63
N GLY A 21 -20.48 -19.43 17.06
CA GLY A 21 -20.45 -17.98 16.88
C GLY A 21 -19.29 -17.32 17.67
N TRP A 22 -19.01 -16.05 17.38
CA TRP A 22 -17.87 -15.34 18.01
C TRP A 22 -17.99 -15.29 19.56
N GLY A 23 -19.18 -15.02 20.09
CA GLY A 23 -19.42 -15.00 21.54
C GLY A 23 -19.22 -16.36 22.19
N GLU A 24 -19.82 -17.39 21.61
CA GLU A 24 -19.72 -18.78 22.09
C GLU A 24 -18.26 -19.29 22.02
N TRP A 25 -17.51 -18.85 20.99
CA TRP A 25 -16.09 -19.15 20.89
C TRP A 25 -15.29 -18.51 22.04
N LYS A 26 -15.57 -17.25 22.37
CA LYS A 26 -14.91 -16.51 23.46
C LYS A 26 -15.19 -17.21 24.81
N ASP A 27 -16.43 -17.61 25.03
CA ASP A 27 -16.84 -18.32 26.26
C ASP A 27 -16.16 -19.68 26.37
N TRP A 28 -16.17 -20.48 25.31
CA TRP A 28 -15.47 -21.75 25.25
C TRP A 28 -13.97 -21.58 25.52
N HIS A 29 -13.35 -20.59 24.90
CA HIS A 29 -11.94 -20.26 25.07
C HIS A 29 -11.59 -19.93 26.52
N ASN A 30 -12.37 -19.04 27.15
CA ASN A 30 -12.17 -18.62 28.54
C ASN A 30 -12.41 -19.79 29.51
N GLN A 31 -13.46 -20.59 29.31
CA GLN A 31 -13.75 -21.76 30.12
C GLN A 31 -12.64 -22.83 30.02
N THR A 32 -12.22 -23.15 28.81
CA THR A 32 -11.17 -24.12 28.57
C THR A 32 -9.83 -23.71 29.19
N LYS A 33 -9.49 -22.43 29.06
CA LYS A 33 -8.31 -21.85 29.68
C LYS A 33 -8.38 -21.89 31.21
N ALA A 34 -9.54 -21.61 31.80
CA ALA A 34 -9.73 -21.64 33.25
C ALA A 34 -9.74 -23.07 33.83
N GLN A 35 -10.40 -24.02 33.15
CA GLN A 35 -10.54 -25.39 33.63
C GLN A 35 -9.29 -26.22 33.44
N ARG A 36 -8.53 -26.00 32.35
CA ARG A 36 -7.37 -26.80 31.96
C ARG A 36 -6.18 -25.92 31.51
N PRO A 37 -5.66 -25.03 32.36
CA PRO A 37 -4.68 -24.01 31.97
C PRO A 37 -3.38 -24.62 31.40
N PHE A 38 -2.91 -25.73 31.95
CA PHE A 38 -1.68 -26.38 31.51
C PHE A 38 -1.85 -27.04 30.13
N ALA A 39 -2.94 -27.77 29.94
CA ALA A 39 -3.23 -28.41 28.65
C ALA A 39 -3.47 -27.35 27.56
N TYR A 40 -4.21 -26.27 27.88
CA TYR A 40 -4.42 -25.14 26.98
C TYR A 40 -3.09 -24.46 26.61
N PHE A 41 -2.25 -24.22 27.58
CA PHE A 41 -0.92 -23.62 27.34
C PHE A 41 -0.08 -24.44 26.37
N ILE A 42 0.03 -25.75 26.58
CA ILE A 42 0.84 -26.60 25.68
C ILE A 42 0.23 -26.72 24.29
N MET A 43 -1.08 -26.79 24.17
CA MET A 43 -1.76 -27.12 22.90
C MET A 43 -2.13 -25.91 22.04
N GLU A 44 -2.29 -24.74 22.63
CA GLU A 44 -2.68 -23.52 21.94
C GLU A 44 -1.58 -22.45 22.04
N THR A 45 -1.11 -22.14 23.25
CA THR A 45 -0.19 -21.01 23.45
C THR A 45 1.24 -21.33 22.95
N VAL A 46 1.75 -22.54 23.20
CA VAL A 46 3.11 -22.92 22.77
C VAL A 46 3.24 -22.99 21.25
N PRO A 47 2.32 -23.64 20.50
CA PRO A 47 2.39 -23.64 19.05
C PRO A 47 2.30 -22.25 18.44
N ASP A 48 1.39 -21.39 18.95
CA ASP A 48 1.25 -20.01 18.46
C ASP A 48 2.53 -19.21 18.67
N LYS A 49 3.12 -19.28 19.88
CA LYS A 49 4.38 -18.62 20.18
C LYS A 49 5.56 -19.18 19.38
N PHE A 50 5.57 -20.47 19.12
CA PHE A 50 6.58 -21.09 18.26
C PHE A 50 6.43 -20.63 16.80
N ASP A 51 5.20 -20.54 16.29
CA ASP A 51 4.92 -20.04 14.96
C ASP A 51 5.35 -18.56 14.83
N ASP A 52 5.05 -17.73 15.82
CA ASP A 52 5.49 -16.33 15.87
C ASP A 52 7.04 -16.23 15.87
N PHE A 53 7.70 -17.09 16.64
CA PHE A 53 9.16 -17.16 16.69
C PHE A 53 9.73 -17.56 15.32
N VAL A 54 9.21 -18.61 14.70
CA VAL A 54 9.64 -19.04 13.37
C VAL A 54 9.42 -17.95 12.33
N ARG A 55 8.25 -17.29 12.35
CA ARG A 55 7.93 -16.18 11.44
C ARG A 55 8.86 -15.00 11.62
N PHE A 56 9.26 -14.69 12.86
CA PHE A 56 10.21 -13.61 13.11
C PHE A 56 11.53 -13.78 12.35
N PHE A 57 12.05 -15.02 12.25
CA PHE A 57 13.29 -15.30 11.52
C PHE A 57 13.07 -15.55 10.02
N THR A 58 11.99 -16.21 9.65
CA THR A 58 11.76 -16.62 8.26
C THR A 58 11.22 -15.49 7.40
N LYS A 59 10.41 -14.57 7.98
CA LYS A 59 9.82 -13.46 7.25
C LYS A 59 10.86 -12.55 6.59
N PRO A 60 11.86 -11.99 7.29
CA PRO A 60 12.85 -11.12 6.65
C PRO A 60 13.67 -11.84 5.56
N ILE A 61 13.95 -13.13 5.73
CA ILE A 61 14.67 -13.93 4.72
C ILE A 61 13.79 -14.10 3.47
N ASN A 62 12.53 -14.45 3.65
CA ASN A 62 11.59 -14.60 2.54
C ASN A 62 11.32 -13.27 1.83
N ASP A 63 11.18 -12.17 2.57
CA ASP A 63 11.00 -10.83 2.02
C ASP A 63 12.23 -10.41 1.21
N LEU A 64 13.44 -10.67 1.70
CA LEU A 64 14.69 -10.41 0.99
C LEU A 64 14.81 -11.26 -0.28
N ARG A 65 14.51 -12.56 -0.20
CA ARG A 65 14.52 -13.49 -1.34
C ARG A 65 13.52 -13.07 -2.41
N TYR A 66 12.31 -12.69 -2.01
CA TYR A 66 11.28 -12.19 -2.91
C TYR A 66 11.72 -10.89 -3.58
N ALA A 67 12.20 -9.92 -2.80
CA ALA A 67 12.68 -8.64 -3.31
C ALA A 67 13.84 -8.82 -4.30
N PHE A 68 14.77 -9.72 -4.01
CA PHE A 68 15.87 -10.06 -4.92
C PHE A 68 15.37 -10.68 -6.23
N ARG A 69 14.50 -11.69 -6.12
CA ARG A 69 13.93 -12.36 -7.29
C ARG A 69 13.20 -11.39 -8.22
N VAL A 70 12.31 -10.58 -7.65
CA VAL A 70 11.51 -9.61 -8.41
C VAL A 70 12.39 -8.54 -9.06
N ARG A 71 13.44 -8.09 -8.36
CA ARG A 71 14.34 -7.06 -8.92
C ARG A 71 15.32 -7.56 -9.97
N VAL A 72 15.74 -8.81 -9.88
CA VAL A 72 16.81 -9.34 -10.75
C VAL A 72 16.27 -10.19 -11.90
N PHE A 73 15.30 -11.07 -11.65
CA PHE A 73 14.85 -12.04 -12.65
C PHE A 73 13.50 -11.69 -13.30
N ASP A 74 12.54 -11.19 -12.51
CA ASP A 74 11.15 -11.06 -12.96
C ASP A 74 10.76 -9.60 -13.26
N ARG A 75 11.74 -8.74 -13.43
CA ARG A 75 11.56 -7.29 -13.50
C ARG A 75 10.61 -6.80 -14.58
N TYR A 76 10.59 -7.46 -15.74
CA TYR A 76 9.77 -7.06 -16.89
C TYR A 76 8.39 -7.69 -16.92
N HIS A 77 8.19 -8.74 -16.15
CA HIS A 77 6.97 -9.53 -16.16
C HIS A 77 6.17 -9.40 -14.87
N VAL A 78 6.72 -8.72 -13.88
CA VAL A 78 6.07 -8.57 -12.56
C VAL A 78 5.73 -7.11 -12.33
N ILE A 79 4.44 -6.84 -12.25
CA ILE A 79 3.92 -5.55 -11.81
C ILE A 79 4.20 -5.41 -10.31
N GLN A 80 4.97 -4.39 -9.93
CA GLN A 80 5.31 -4.12 -8.54
C GLN A 80 4.26 -3.21 -7.92
N THR A 81 3.55 -3.70 -6.94
CA THR A 81 2.57 -2.88 -6.21
C THR A 81 3.20 -1.93 -5.22
N GLY A 82 4.43 -2.19 -4.76
CA GLY A 82 5.08 -1.41 -3.69
C GLY A 82 4.43 -1.59 -2.31
N LEU A 83 3.39 -2.42 -2.19
CA LEU A 83 2.71 -2.71 -0.95
C LEU A 83 3.60 -3.55 -0.03
N LYS A 84 3.41 -3.39 1.28
CA LYS A 84 4.08 -4.24 2.28
C LYS A 84 3.57 -5.69 2.13
N PRO A 85 4.46 -6.68 2.37
CA PRO A 85 4.04 -8.08 2.43
C PRO A 85 2.91 -8.29 3.45
N GLY A 86 1.86 -8.98 3.04
CA GLY A 86 0.69 -9.25 3.85
C GLY A 86 -0.57 -9.36 3.01
N TYR A 87 -1.72 -9.41 3.68
CA TYR A 87 -3.01 -9.36 3.01
C TYR A 87 -3.27 -7.93 2.54
N ASN A 88 -3.59 -7.79 1.28
CA ASN A 88 -4.08 -6.55 0.66
C ASN A 88 -5.22 -6.93 -0.29
N ASP A 89 -6.27 -6.15 -0.30
CA ASP A 89 -7.42 -6.36 -1.16
C ASP A 89 -7.07 -6.27 -2.65
N CYS A 90 -7.87 -6.90 -3.48
CA CYS A 90 -7.58 -7.00 -4.91
C CYS A 90 -7.62 -5.63 -5.61
N ASP A 91 -8.59 -4.80 -5.25
CA ASP A 91 -8.74 -3.42 -5.74
C ASP A 91 -7.51 -2.56 -5.40
N THR A 92 -7.08 -2.58 -4.14
CA THR A 92 -5.85 -1.91 -3.67
C THR A 92 -4.63 -2.38 -4.46
N ARG A 93 -4.48 -3.70 -4.68
CA ARG A 93 -3.37 -4.25 -5.47
C ARG A 93 -3.43 -3.83 -6.93
N MET A 94 -4.63 -3.79 -7.53
CA MET A 94 -4.82 -3.32 -8.89
C MET A 94 -4.44 -1.86 -9.04
N MET A 95 -4.96 -1.00 -8.18
CA MET A 95 -4.64 0.42 -8.18
C MET A 95 -3.14 0.65 -8.04
N HIS A 96 -2.52 0.09 -7.00
CA HIS A 96 -1.08 0.22 -6.77
C HIS A 96 -0.25 -0.32 -7.93
N GLY A 97 -0.66 -1.45 -8.52
CA GLY A 97 0.01 -2.01 -9.69
C GLY A 97 -0.02 -1.08 -10.88
N MET A 98 -1.17 -0.49 -11.19
CA MET A 98 -1.33 0.39 -12.35
C MET A 98 -0.58 1.71 -12.19
N PHE A 99 -0.70 2.37 -11.04
CA PHE A 99 0.00 3.65 -10.81
C PHE A 99 1.52 3.46 -10.65
N ASN A 100 1.97 2.36 -10.07
CA ASN A 100 3.41 2.09 -9.98
C ASN A 100 4.03 1.76 -11.35
N LEU A 101 3.27 1.23 -12.31
CA LEU A 101 3.73 1.16 -13.70
C LEU A 101 3.97 2.55 -14.29
N LEU A 102 3.10 3.52 -14.00
CA LEU A 102 3.32 4.92 -14.40
C LEU A 102 4.56 5.50 -13.72
N VAL A 103 4.77 5.22 -12.44
CA VAL A 103 5.98 5.64 -11.71
C VAL A 103 7.23 5.06 -12.36
N ASP A 104 7.23 3.76 -12.69
CA ASP A 104 8.35 3.12 -13.37
C ASP A 104 8.57 3.70 -14.77
N PHE A 105 7.51 4.01 -15.50
CA PHE A 105 7.62 4.70 -16.78
C PHE A 105 8.31 6.05 -16.65
N VAL A 106 7.89 6.89 -15.69
CA VAL A 106 8.49 8.22 -15.49
C VAL A 106 9.92 8.12 -14.93
N GLU A 107 10.13 7.33 -13.89
CA GLU A 107 11.39 7.32 -13.14
C GLU A 107 12.47 6.43 -13.76
N ILE A 108 12.11 5.48 -14.61
CA ILE A 108 13.04 4.52 -15.21
C ILE A 108 13.10 4.69 -16.73
N GLU A 109 11.95 4.54 -17.42
CA GLU A 109 11.94 4.54 -18.89
C GLU A 109 12.23 5.95 -19.44
N LYS A 110 11.54 6.97 -18.95
CA LYS A 110 11.82 8.36 -19.33
C LYS A 110 13.24 8.82 -18.92
N ALA A 111 13.75 8.33 -17.78
CA ALA A 111 15.11 8.61 -17.37
C ALA A 111 16.14 8.02 -18.34
N TRP A 112 15.87 6.84 -18.90
CA TRP A 112 16.72 6.23 -19.91
C TRP A 112 16.68 6.98 -21.25
N MET A 113 15.51 7.48 -21.65
CA MET A 113 15.32 8.21 -22.90
C MET A 113 15.92 9.63 -22.86
N HIS A 114 16.09 10.22 -21.69
CA HIS A 114 16.58 11.58 -21.56
C HIS A 114 17.99 11.76 -22.13
N VAL A 115 18.11 12.50 -23.23
CA VAL A 115 19.40 12.81 -23.87
C VAL A 115 20.01 14.02 -23.19
N ILE A 116 21.16 13.81 -22.52
CA ILE A 116 21.89 14.87 -21.82
C ILE A 116 23.23 15.08 -22.52
N TRP A 117 23.37 16.18 -23.22
CA TRP A 117 24.58 16.52 -23.96
C TRP A 117 25.65 17.11 -23.03
N ASP A 118 25.27 17.94 -22.09
CA ASP A 118 26.20 18.54 -21.14
C ASP A 118 26.72 17.53 -20.11
N LYS A 119 28.03 17.56 -19.88
CA LYS A 119 28.71 16.62 -18.96
C LYS A 119 28.35 16.87 -17.50
N GLU A 120 28.16 18.12 -17.09
CA GLU A 120 27.82 18.48 -15.72
C GLU A 120 26.38 18.10 -15.40
N GLU A 121 25.42 18.36 -16.29
CA GLU A 121 24.07 17.91 -16.17
C GLU A 121 23.99 16.36 -16.13
N ARG A 122 24.79 15.68 -16.95
CA ARG A 122 24.87 14.22 -16.95
C ARG A 122 25.34 13.66 -15.61
N LYS A 123 26.25 14.33 -14.91
CA LYS A 123 26.70 13.92 -13.56
C LYS A 123 25.59 14.02 -12.54
N LYS A 124 24.77 15.06 -12.57
CA LYS A 124 23.63 15.26 -11.65
C LYS A 124 22.62 14.12 -11.75
N HIS A 125 22.47 13.54 -12.93
CA HIS A 125 21.47 12.51 -13.21
C HIS A 125 22.00 11.07 -13.08
N LYS A 126 23.24 10.87 -12.67
CA LYS A 126 23.79 9.53 -12.40
C LYS A 126 23.56 9.09 -10.97
N TYR A 127 23.27 7.80 -10.79
CA TYR A 127 23.43 7.20 -9.48
C TYR A 127 24.91 7.07 -9.12
N PRO A 128 25.30 7.33 -7.88
CA PRO A 128 26.63 6.97 -7.39
C PRO A 128 26.83 5.45 -7.56
N TRP A 129 28.04 5.04 -7.95
CA TRP A 129 28.37 3.64 -8.19
C TRP A 129 28.16 2.72 -6.96
N TRP A 130 28.19 3.30 -5.75
CA TRP A 130 27.95 2.61 -4.49
C TRP A 130 26.46 2.57 -4.07
N SER A 131 25.59 3.26 -4.77
CA SER A 131 24.15 3.24 -4.48
C SER A 131 23.47 2.05 -5.16
N PHE A 132 22.50 1.47 -4.49
CA PHE A 132 21.69 0.38 -5.07
C PHE A 132 20.81 0.82 -6.27
N GLY A 133 20.95 2.04 -6.75
CA GLY A 133 20.30 2.52 -7.97
C GLY A 133 20.64 1.73 -9.22
N TRP A 134 21.80 1.07 -9.27
CA TRP A 134 22.19 0.16 -10.35
C TRP A 134 21.26 -1.07 -10.47
N THR A 135 20.51 -1.43 -9.45
CA THR A 135 19.51 -2.50 -9.51
C THR A 135 18.31 -2.17 -10.39
N ARG A 136 18.12 -0.90 -10.75
CA ARG A 136 17.26 -0.44 -11.83
C ARG A 136 18.03 -0.60 -13.15
N LEU A 137 18.18 -1.83 -13.60
CA LEU A 137 19.18 -2.29 -14.60
C LEU A 137 19.16 -1.58 -15.96
N ARG A 138 18.11 -0.83 -16.30
CA ARG A 138 18.05 -0.14 -17.61
C ARG A 138 18.67 1.23 -17.63
N SER A 139 18.76 1.90 -16.49
CA SER A 139 19.37 3.22 -16.51
C SER A 139 20.21 3.42 -15.26
N PHE A 140 21.48 3.71 -15.46
CA PHE A 140 22.33 4.26 -14.40
C PHE A 140 21.97 5.71 -14.06
N ARG A 141 20.77 6.15 -14.44
CA ARG A 141 20.24 7.48 -14.22
C ARG A 141 19.24 7.47 -13.08
N ASN A 142 19.23 8.53 -12.31
CA ASN A 142 18.30 8.71 -11.22
C ASN A 142 16.90 9.13 -11.72
N PRO A 143 15.85 9.03 -10.90
CA PRO A 143 14.51 9.45 -11.30
C PRO A 143 14.38 10.89 -11.79
N GLN A 144 15.29 11.78 -11.35
CA GLN A 144 15.26 13.19 -11.77
C GLN A 144 15.52 13.35 -13.27
N ALA A 145 16.26 12.42 -13.88
CA ALA A 145 16.43 12.41 -15.32
C ALA A 145 15.12 12.20 -16.06
N GLY A 146 14.27 11.30 -15.56
CA GLY A 146 12.94 11.04 -16.15
C GLY A 146 11.99 12.22 -15.96
N ILE A 147 12.01 12.83 -14.79
CA ILE A 147 11.24 14.03 -14.49
C ILE A 147 11.69 15.19 -15.39
N ALA A 148 13.01 15.36 -15.60
CA ALA A 148 13.54 16.39 -16.49
C ALA A 148 13.13 16.15 -17.95
N ASN A 149 13.13 14.89 -18.41
CA ASN A 149 12.65 14.54 -19.74
C ASN A 149 11.16 14.85 -19.90
N LEU A 150 10.33 14.46 -18.92
CA LEU A 150 8.90 14.73 -18.96
C LEU A 150 8.60 16.24 -18.96
N LYS A 151 9.31 17.02 -18.15
CA LYS A 151 9.20 18.48 -18.15
C LYS A 151 9.61 19.11 -19.49
N TRP A 152 10.65 18.60 -20.12
CA TRP A 152 11.04 19.03 -21.47
C TRP A 152 9.93 18.71 -22.48
N GLU A 153 9.36 17.51 -22.47
CA GLU A 153 8.24 17.15 -23.37
C GLU A 153 7.03 18.09 -23.19
N MET A 154 6.77 18.55 -21.99
CA MET A 154 5.69 19.53 -21.72
C MET A 154 5.89 20.88 -22.41
N THR A 155 7.10 21.19 -22.87
CA THR A 155 7.42 22.43 -23.61
C THR A 155 7.34 22.29 -25.12
N LEU A 156 7.03 21.11 -25.65
CA LEU A 156 7.02 20.85 -27.11
C LEU A 156 5.89 21.52 -27.88
N ASP A 157 4.99 22.22 -27.25
CA ASP A 157 3.98 23.06 -27.89
C ASP A 157 4.31 24.56 -27.81
N SER A 158 5.52 24.92 -27.36
CA SER A 158 5.93 26.32 -27.25
C SER A 158 6.12 26.98 -28.61
N ASP A 159 5.59 28.19 -28.75
CA ASP A 159 5.78 29.02 -29.95
C ASP A 159 7.24 29.42 -30.20
N ALA A 160 8.11 29.23 -29.20
CA ALA A 160 9.56 29.45 -29.33
C ALA A 160 10.27 28.36 -30.15
N LEU A 161 9.62 27.22 -30.37
CA LEU A 161 10.16 26.11 -31.18
C LEU A 161 9.79 26.30 -32.66
N ALA A 162 10.67 25.82 -33.54
CA ALA A 162 10.35 25.76 -34.96
C ALA A 162 9.13 24.83 -35.21
N PRO A 163 8.27 25.11 -36.21
CA PRO A 163 7.06 24.33 -36.44
C PRO A 163 7.28 22.83 -36.59
N HIS A 164 8.42 22.40 -37.13
CA HIS A 164 8.76 20.99 -37.29
C HIS A 164 9.27 20.34 -36.00
N GLU A 165 9.59 21.11 -34.98
CA GLU A 165 10.02 20.64 -33.65
C GLU A 165 8.85 20.59 -32.67
N GLN A 166 7.73 21.24 -32.99
CA GLN A 166 6.54 21.27 -32.16
C GLN A 166 5.81 19.93 -32.19
N SER A 167 5.36 19.47 -31.04
CA SER A 167 4.53 18.28 -30.87
C SER A 167 3.47 18.51 -29.79
N PRO A 168 2.39 19.25 -30.12
CA PRO A 168 1.35 19.60 -29.14
C PRO A 168 0.69 18.37 -28.48
N GLY A 169 0.49 17.29 -29.23
CA GLY A 169 -0.09 16.04 -28.71
C GLY A 169 0.82 15.36 -27.68
N GLN A 170 2.13 15.38 -27.90
CA GLN A 170 3.10 14.87 -26.95
C GLN A 170 3.19 15.76 -25.70
N ALA A 171 3.19 17.08 -25.88
CA ALA A 171 3.18 18.03 -24.78
C ALA A 171 1.95 17.86 -23.89
N GLN A 172 0.76 17.70 -24.50
CA GLN A 172 -0.48 17.43 -23.76
C GLN A 172 -0.42 16.11 -23.00
N SER A 173 0.05 15.04 -23.64
CA SER A 173 0.22 13.73 -22.99
C SER A 173 1.21 13.82 -21.84
N ALA A 174 2.32 14.55 -22.00
CA ALA A 174 3.31 14.73 -20.96
C ALA A 174 2.76 15.48 -19.74
N ARG A 175 1.91 16.50 -19.93
CA ARG A 175 1.23 17.20 -18.83
C ARG A 175 0.28 16.27 -18.08
N GLU A 176 -0.50 15.48 -18.80
CA GLU A 176 -1.43 14.54 -18.19
C GLU A 176 -0.67 13.45 -17.39
N ILE A 177 0.43 12.92 -17.94
CA ILE A 177 1.33 11.99 -17.23
C ILE A 177 1.89 12.65 -15.97
N TRP A 178 2.34 13.90 -16.07
CA TRP A 178 2.88 14.64 -14.93
C TRP A 178 1.86 14.82 -13.81
N GLU A 179 0.64 15.23 -14.15
CA GLU A 179 -0.43 15.44 -13.16
C GLU A 179 -0.76 14.15 -12.41
N ILE A 180 -0.95 13.04 -13.14
CA ILE A 180 -1.29 11.74 -12.53
C ILE A 180 -0.12 11.23 -11.68
N TYR A 181 1.12 11.34 -12.19
CA TYR A 181 2.32 10.96 -11.45
C TYR A 181 2.47 11.77 -10.15
N HIS A 182 2.31 13.10 -10.23
CA HIS A 182 2.43 13.99 -9.08
C HIS A 182 1.34 13.71 -8.04
N TRP A 183 0.12 13.50 -8.51
CA TRP A 183 -0.98 13.13 -7.63
C TRP A 183 -0.69 11.83 -6.88
N TRP A 184 -0.27 10.77 -7.60
CA TRP A 184 0.03 9.48 -6.98
C TRP A 184 1.17 9.52 -5.98
N LYS A 185 2.24 10.23 -6.30
CA LYS A 185 3.46 10.28 -5.47
C LYS A 185 3.34 11.23 -4.29
N PHE A 186 2.56 12.30 -4.39
CA PHE A 186 2.59 13.38 -3.42
C PHE A 186 1.19 13.75 -2.89
N ALA A 187 0.21 14.01 -3.74
CA ALA A 187 -1.09 14.49 -3.29
C ALA A 187 -1.88 13.40 -2.56
N ARG A 188 -1.99 12.21 -3.15
CA ARG A 188 -2.71 11.08 -2.55
C ARG A 188 -2.15 10.65 -1.19
N PRO A 189 -0.82 10.43 -1.02
CA PRO A 189 -0.25 10.09 0.28
C PRO A 189 -0.33 11.18 1.34
N ALA A 190 -0.53 12.43 0.94
CA ALA A 190 -0.69 13.57 1.84
C ALA A 190 -2.13 13.77 2.33
N ARG A 191 -3.08 12.96 1.86
CA ARG A 191 -4.47 12.99 2.34
C ARG A 191 -4.50 12.70 3.85
N PRO A 192 -5.24 13.48 4.65
CA PRO A 192 -5.45 13.17 6.04
C PRO A 192 -6.19 11.83 6.20
N ASP A 193 -5.95 11.15 7.29
CA ASP A 193 -6.74 9.96 7.65
C ASP A 193 -8.21 10.35 7.83
N PRO A 194 -9.17 9.64 7.21
CA PRO A 194 -10.59 9.97 7.31
C PRO A 194 -11.12 9.97 8.75
N HIS A 195 -10.61 9.09 9.61
CA HIS A 195 -11.01 9.04 11.02
C HIS A 195 -10.51 10.26 11.80
N ASP A 196 -9.29 10.72 11.50
CA ASP A 196 -8.75 11.93 12.11
C ASP A 196 -9.47 13.19 11.59
N ALA A 197 -9.68 13.27 10.28
CA ALA A 197 -10.32 14.41 9.65
C ALA A 197 -11.81 14.58 10.03
N SER A 198 -12.50 13.47 10.32
CA SER A 198 -13.90 13.48 10.77
C SER A 198 -14.06 13.73 12.28
N GLY A 199 -12.95 13.74 13.05
CA GLY A 199 -12.99 13.83 14.53
C GLY A 199 -13.35 12.51 15.21
N TRP A 200 -13.45 11.39 14.49
CA TRP A 200 -13.74 10.08 15.07
C TRP A 200 -12.65 9.63 16.04
N THR A 201 -11.39 9.79 15.68
CA THR A 201 -10.25 9.46 16.56
C THR A 201 -10.32 10.22 17.88
N GLU A 202 -10.61 11.54 17.82
CA GLU A 202 -10.78 12.38 19.01
C GLU A 202 -11.97 11.92 19.87
N HIS A 203 -13.11 11.61 19.23
CA HIS A 203 -14.29 11.10 19.92
C HIS A 203 -13.99 9.79 20.66
N CYS A 204 -13.32 8.83 20.02
CA CYS A 204 -12.91 7.56 20.64
C CYS A 204 -11.95 7.79 21.83
N GLU A 205 -11.03 8.73 21.71
CA GLU A 205 -10.08 9.04 22.77
C GLU A 205 -10.77 9.67 23.98
N LEU A 206 -11.73 10.56 23.79
CA LEU A 206 -12.55 11.15 24.87
C LEU A 206 -13.37 10.07 25.61
N LEU A 207 -13.98 9.12 24.89
CA LEU A 207 -14.68 7.99 25.51
C LEU A 207 -13.74 7.13 26.35
N ARG A 208 -12.54 6.82 25.83
CA ARG A 208 -11.52 6.05 26.57
C ARG A 208 -11.07 6.76 27.83
N GLN A 209 -10.83 8.07 27.78
CA GLN A 209 -10.44 8.86 28.94
C GLN A 209 -11.55 8.91 30.01
N SER A 210 -12.81 8.84 29.62
CA SER A 210 -13.94 8.73 30.54
C SER A 210 -14.15 7.32 31.12
N GLY A 211 -13.27 6.38 30.83
CA GLY A 211 -13.32 5.00 31.30
C GLY A 211 -14.39 4.13 30.63
N LYS A 212 -14.90 4.55 29.46
CA LYS A 212 -15.88 3.84 28.68
C LYS A 212 -15.21 2.95 27.64
N ASP A 213 -15.64 1.70 27.53
CA ASP A 213 -15.20 0.79 26.45
C ASP A 213 -16.10 0.96 25.23
N LEU A 214 -15.48 1.21 24.07
CA LEU A 214 -16.19 1.33 22.78
C LEU A 214 -16.98 0.06 22.38
N PHE A 215 -16.67 -1.08 23.00
CA PHE A 215 -17.33 -2.35 22.75
C PHE A 215 -18.42 -2.70 23.76
N GLU A 216 -18.61 -1.89 24.81
CA GLU A 216 -19.69 -2.05 25.78
C GLU A 216 -20.92 -1.26 25.33
N PHE A 217 -21.93 -1.96 24.81
CA PHE A 217 -23.21 -1.37 24.45
C PHE A 217 -23.90 -0.78 25.70
N ASN A 218 -24.37 0.47 25.60
CA ASN A 218 -25.12 1.24 26.60
C ASN A 218 -24.34 2.04 27.66
N VAL A 219 -23.05 2.27 27.50
CA VAL A 219 -22.26 3.12 28.41
C VAL A 219 -22.23 4.59 27.94
N GLU A 220 -22.53 4.85 26.66
CA GLU A 220 -22.56 6.19 26.07
C GLU A 220 -23.85 6.95 26.40
N THR A 221 -23.72 8.25 26.66
CA THR A 221 -24.86 9.16 26.70
C THR A 221 -25.45 9.36 25.29
N GLU A 222 -26.71 9.84 25.20
CA GLU A 222 -27.31 10.10 23.90
C GLU A 222 -26.55 11.18 23.10
N GLU A 223 -25.97 12.18 23.78
CA GLU A 223 -25.16 13.23 23.16
C GLU A 223 -23.86 12.66 22.58
N GLU A 224 -23.16 11.80 23.34
CA GLU A 224 -21.95 11.12 22.86
C GLU A 224 -22.24 10.23 21.65
N ARG A 225 -23.34 9.50 21.70
CA ARG A 225 -23.79 8.64 20.59
C ARG A 225 -24.16 9.45 19.35
N GLN A 226 -24.80 10.60 19.52
CA GLN A 226 -25.11 11.50 18.41
C GLN A 226 -23.82 12.10 17.80
N ARG A 227 -22.86 12.52 18.64
CA ARG A 227 -21.55 12.99 18.18
C ARG A 227 -20.81 11.89 17.41
N GLY A 228 -20.80 10.67 17.93
CA GLY A 228 -20.18 9.51 17.25
C GLY A 228 -20.79 9.25 15.88
N ARG A 229 -22.12 9.31 15.75
CA ARG A 229 -22.79 9.17 14.44
C ARG A 229 -22.39 10.28 13.46
N GLN A 230 -22.35 11.51 13.91
CA GLN A 230 -21.91 12.64 13.07
C GLN A 230 -20.47 12.48 12.57
N CYS A 231 -19.55 12.07 13.43
CA CYS A 231 -18.16 11.79 13.02
C CYS A 231 -18.09 10.64 12.00
N LEU A 232 -18.86 9.56 12.19
CA LEU A 232 -18.89 8.43 11.25
C LEU A 232 -19.53 8.80 9.91
N ASP A 233 -20.58 9.61 9.91
CA ASP A 233 -21.19 10.07 8.67
C ASP A 233 -20.24 10.97 7.89
N GLN A 234 -19.55 11.89 8.56
CA GLN A 234 -18.51 12.71 7.96
C GLN A 234 -17.31 11.88 7.47
N CYS A 235 -16.92 10.83 8.21
CA CYS A 235 -15.88 9.91 7.77
C CYS A 235 -16.25 9.25 6.44
N ARG A 236 -17.48 8.73 6.32
CA ARG A 236 -17.99 8.13 5.07
C ARG A 236 -18.02 9.12 3.90
N GLU A 237 -18.38 10.38 4.14
CA GLU A 237 -18.33 11.43 3.10
C GLU A 237 -16.91 11.66 2.62
N ILE A 238 -15.93 11.72 3.52
CA ILE A 238 -14.51 11.88 3.19
C ILE A 238 -14.00 10.66 2.41
N GLU A 239 -14.29 9.45 2.88
CA GLU A 239 -13.92 8.20 2.18
C GLU A 239 -14.51 8.14 0.77
N ALA A 240 -15.79 8.46 0.61
CA ALA A 240 -16.45 8.49 -0.70
C ALA A 240 -15.84 9.54 -1.64
N ALA A 241 -15.43 10.69 -1.11
CA ALA A 241 -14.73 11.70 -1.90
C ALA A 241 -13.36 11.23 -2.36
N TYR A 242 -12.59 10.52 -1.49
CA TYR A 242 -11.30 9.94 -1.84
C TYR A 242 -11.44 8.83 -2.88
N GLU A 243 -12.44 7.97 -2.74
CA GLU A 243 -12.74 6.91 -3.71
C GLU A 243 -13.11 7.49 -5.08
N ALA A 244 -13.96 8.51 -5.12
CA ALA A 244 -14.33 9.19 -6.37
C ALA A 244 -13.11 9.85 -7.05
N GLU A 245 -12.20 10.44 -6.28
CA GLU A 245 -10.96 11.00 -6.82
C GLU A 245 -10.03 9.89 -7.35
N ASP A 246 -9.88 8.79 -6.61
CA ASP A 246 -9.09 7.62 -7.02
C ASP A 246 -9.62 7.04 -8.36
N ASP A 247 -10.94 6.88 -8.50
CA ASP A 247 -11.60 6.41 -9.73
C ASP A 247 -11.41 7.37 -10.90
N GLN A 248 -11.49 8.67 -10.65
CA GLN A 248 -11.23 9.69 -11.66
C GLN A 248 -9.79 9.58 -12.18
N MET A 249 -8.81 9.47 -11.28
CA MET A 249 -7.40 9.39 -11.65
C MET A 249 -7.07 8.07 -12.34
N LEU A 250 -7.69 6.97 -11.93
CA LEU A 250 -7.58 5.68 -12.61
C LEU A 250 -8.13 5.75 -14.04
N THR A 251 -9.28 6.40 -14.21
CA THR A 251 -9.88 6.62 -15.54
C THR A 251 -8.95 7.46 -16.43
N ARG A 252 -8.34 8.50 -15.89
CA ARG A 252 -7.35 9.32 -16.61
C ARG A 252 -6.15 8.47 -17.05
N LEU A 253 -5.60 7.66 -16.14
CA LEU A 253 -4.48 6.76 -16.43
C LEU A 253 -4.81 5.78 -17.55
N ILE A 254 -6.00 5.18 -17.54
CA ILE A 254 -6.45 4.28 -18.60
C ILE A 254 -6.53 5.00 -19.95
N LYS A 255 -6.99 6.24 -19.99
CA LYS A 255 -7.09 7.04 -21.21
C LYS A 255 -5.72 7.31 -21.83
N ILE A 256 -4.71 7.63 -21.02
CA ILE A 256 -3.36 7.95 -21.53
C ILE A 256 -2.47 6.73 -21.77
N ARG A 257 -2.94 5.51 -21.49
CA ARG A 257 -2.11 4.29 -21.60
C ARG A 257 -1.37 4.12 -22.91
N LYS A 258 -1.96 4.63 -24.02
CA LYS A 258 -1.35 4.57 -25.36
C LYS A 258 -0.17 5.53 -25.53
N SER A 259 -0.02 6.51 -24.65
CA SER A 259 1.11 7.44 -24.60
C SER A 259 2.25 6.94 -23.71
N LEU A 260 2.04 5.84 -22.97
CA LEU A 260 3.04 5.19 -22.12
C LEU A 260 3.83 4.14 -22.93
N TRP A 261 4.57 4.60 -23.92
CA TRP A 261 5.43 3.75 -24.74
C TRP A 261 6.87 4.29 -24.77
N THR A 262 7.83 3.40 -24.93
CA THR A 262 9.27 3.68 -24.99
C THR A 262 9.89 3.04 -26.22
#